data_5be2757e4ced3110485d072bd1f75e3a
#
_entry.id   5be2757e4ced3110485d072bd1f75e3a
#
_cell.length_a   1.000
_cell.length_b   1.000
_cell.length_c   1.000
_cell.angle_alpha   90.00
_cell.angle_beta   90.00
_cell.angle_gamma   90.00
#
_symmetry.space_group_name_H-M   'P 1'
#
loop_
_entity.id
_entity.type
_entity.pdbx_description
1 polymer ?
#
loop_
_entity_poly.entity_id
_entity_poly.type
_entity_poly.pdbx_seq_one_letter_code
_entity_poly.pdbx_strand_id
1 'polypeptide(L)'
;MNSRPGLSARLKLTISYAGFLLLAGALLLAVMWVFVLRWLPDDDPGSVRKRFGAVIITGPNRADLLRGFAPAVATALAFLLVFGLLGGWILAGRMLAPLTRIAYAARTAANGSLSHRIRMTGRQDEFRELADAFDTMLEQLESQVAEQRRFAANASHELRTPLAISRTLLDAARNDPTRDQGELIERLHTVNTRAINLTEALLLLSRADRGSFTREPVDLSLVAEEAAETLLPLAEKRQITLDVTGETTQVVGSEALILRMVTNLVQNAIVHNLPVGGTVTVHTERRHDVSVLRVENTGHPLLAELVPALTEPFQRVTERIRTDEHAGVGLGLAIVHSVVRAHDGTLDLTPRPTGGLLVTIRLPGTSRAPSPSGGPPDR
;
A
#
# COMPACT_ATOMS: atom_id res chain seq x y z
N MET A 1 -28.05 2.10 -14.94
CA MET A 1 -28.33 3.55 -14.89
C MET A 1 -27.62 4.23 -16.05
N ASN A 2 -28.34 4.58 -17.11
CA ASN A 2 -27.81 5.27 -18.29
C ASN A 2 -27.56 6.73 -17.94
N SER A 3 -26.34 7.09 -17.57
CA SER A 3 -25.94 8.50 -17.49
C SER A 3 -25.85 9.05 -18.92
N ARG A 4 -26.70 10.05 -19.22
CA ARG A 4 -26.60 10.81 -20.47
C ARG A 4 -25.16 11.31 -20.63
N PRO A 5 -24.54 11.19 -21.81
CA PRO A 5 -23.19 11.70 -22.02
C PRO A 5 -23.21 13.23 -21.81
N GLY A 6 -22.67 13.69 -20.68
CA GLY A 6 -22.47 15.11 -20.44
C GLY A 6 -21.47 15.69 -21.44
N LEU A 7 -21.60 16.99 -21.74
CA LEU A 7 -20.63 17.73 -22.56
C LEU A 7 -19.20 17.46 -22.06
N SER A 8 -18.28 17.13 -22.97
CA SER A 8 -16.89 16.86 -22.62
C SER A 8 -16.26 18.06 -21.88
N ALA A 9 -15.37 17.82 -20.92
CA ALA A 9 -14.68 18.87 -20.17
C ALA A 9 -13.99 19.88 -21.10
N ARG A 10 -13.44 19.39 -22.23
CA ARG A 10 -12.84 20.21 -23.27
C ARG A 10 -13.85 21.19 -23.88
N LEU A 11 -15.04 20.72 -24.20
CA LEU A 11 -16.09 21.56 -24.79
C LEU A 11 -16.63 22.58 -23.77
N LYS A 12 -16.80 22.20 -22.50
CA LYS A 12 -17.21 23.12 -21.42
C LYS A 12 -16.19 24.25 -21.22
N LEU A 13 -14.91 23.93 -21.17
CA LEU A 13 -13.82 24.92 -21.06
C LEU A 13 -13.78 25.84 -22.28
N THR A 14 -13.88 25.29 -23.49
CA THR A 14 -13.91 26.10 -24.73
C THR A 14 -15.06 27.08 -24.74
N ILE A 15 -16.28 26.64 -24.40
CA ILE A 15 -17.46 27.52 -24.34
C ILE A 15 -17.29 28.57 -23.22
N SER A 16 -16.75 28.20 -22.08
CA SER A 16 -16.50 29.13 -20.96
C SER A 16 -15.51 30.23 -21.35
N TYR A 17 -14.39 29.90 -22.03
CA TYR A 17 -13.41 30.87 -22.50
C TYR A 17 -13.98 31.77 -23.60
N ALA A 18 -14.70 31.20 -24.55
CA ALA A 18 -15.34 31.98 -25.60
C ALA A 18 -16.40 32.92 -25.02
N GLY A 19 -17.21 32.42 -24.08
CA GLY A 19 -18.20 33.25 -23.36
C GLY A 19 -17.58 34.39 -22.56
N PHE A 20 -16.48 34.13 -21.84
CA PHE A 20 -15.75 35.14 -21.11
C PHE A 20 -15.16 36.23 -22.02
N LEU A 21 -14.55 35.84 -23.15
CA LEU A 21 -14.02 36.79 -24.13
C LEU A 21 -15.10 37.65 -24.78
N LEU A 22 -16.22 37.03 -25.10
CA LEU A 22 -17.39 37.77 -25.64
C LEU A 22 -17.94 38.78 -24.63
N LEU A 23 -18.09 38.36 -23.36
CA LEU A 23 -18.59 39.22 -22.29
C LEU A 23 -17.65 40.38 -22.02
N ALA A 24 -16.35 40.12 -21.95
CA ALA A 24 -15.34 41.13 -21.77
C ALA A 24 -15.30 42.11 -22.96
N GLY A 25 -15.36 41.59 -24.19
CA GLY A 25 -15.43 42.40 -25.40
C GLY A 25 -16.69 43.25 -25.48
N ALA A 26 -17.86 42.69 -25.17
CA ALA A 26 -19.13 43.41 -25.11
C ALA A 26 -19.12 44.53 -24.05
N LEU A 27 -18.57 44.25 -22.87
CA LEU A 27 -18.45 45.26 -21.80
C LEU A 27 -17.51 46.38 -22.19
N LEU A 28 -16.37 46.11 -22.84
CA LEU A 28 -15.42 47.10 -23.32
C LEU A 28 -16.04 47.98 -24.41
N LEU A 29 -16.77 47.36 -25.36
CA LEU A 29 -17.51 48.09 -26.38
C LEU A 29 -18.64 48.96 -25.79
N ALA A 30 -19.35 48.47 -24.74
CA ALA A 30 -20.37 49.25 -24.04
C ALA A 30 -19.77 50.47 -23.33
N VAL A 31 -18.63 50.30 -22.64
CA VAL A 31 -17.93 51.41 -21.97
C VAL A 31 -17.47 52.44 -23.01
N MET A 32 -16.88 52.00 -24.11
CA MET A 32 -16.46 52.89 -25.20
C MET A 32 -17.68 53.62 -25.80
N TRP A 33 -18.78 52.94 -25.99
CA TRP A 33 -20.02 53.55 -26.47
C TRP A 33 -20.59 54.59 -25.53
N VAL A 34 -20.66 54.34 -24.21
CA VAL A 34 -21.11 55.32 -23.20
C VAL A 34 -20.17 56.52 -23.18
N PHE A 35 -18.84 56.33 -23.31
CA PHE A 35 -17.85 57.37 -23.36
C PHE A 35 -18.05 58.26 -24.60
N VAL A 36 -18.21 57.67 -25.77
CA VAL A 36 -18.47 58.38 -27.02
C VAL A 36 -19.77 59.18 -26.94
N LEU A 37 -20.88 58.60 -26.40
CA LEU A 37 -22.17 59.29 -26.24
C LEU A 37 -22.07 60.48 -25.28
N ARG A 38 -21.24 60.39 -24.23
CA ARG A 38 -21.09 61.44 -23.22
C ARG A 38 -20.26 62.62 -23.70
N TRP A 39 -19.40 62.39 -24.71
CA TRP A 39 -18.54 63.43 -25.26
C TRP A 39 -19.07 64.02 -26.56
N LEU A 40 -20.08 63.48 -27.19
CA LEU A 40 -20.74 64.08 -28.34
C LEU A 40 -21.84 65.05 -27.81
N PRO A 41 -21.78 66.32 -28.20
CA PRO A 41 -22.85 67.27 -27.90
C PRO A 41 -24.14 66.81 -28.55
N ASP A 42 -25.26 66.97 -27.82
CA ASP A 42 -26.61 66.82 -28.35
C ASP A 42 -26.96 68.04 -29.22
N ASP A 43 -26.18 68.25 -30.28
CA ASP A 43 -26.46 69.35 -31.19
C ASP A 43 -27.59 69.01 -32.14
N ASP A 44 -28.66 69.77 -32.03
CA ASP A 44 -29.73 69.93 -32.99
C ASP A 44 -29.15 70.10 -34.40
N PRO A 45 -29.66 69.45 -35.47
CA PRO A 45 -29.14 69.55 -36.85
C PRO A 45 -29.18 70.98 -37.43
N GLY A 46 -29.60 71.96 -36.63
CA GLY A 46 -29.69 73.35 -37.06
C GLY A 46 -28.67 74.33 -36.51
N SER A 47 -27.79 73.98 -35.54
CA SER A 47 -27.09 74.95 -34.76
C SER A 47 -25.59 75.19 -35.08
N VAL A 48 -25.00 74.43 -35.98
CA VAL A 48 -23.57 74.72 -36.42
C VAL A 48 -23.47 74.97 -37.92
N ARG A 49 -24.12 76.04 -38.36
CA ARG A 49 -23.83 76.65 -39.62
C ARG A 49 -22.71 77.72 -39.39
N LYS A 50 -21.47 77.29 -39.26
CA LYS A 50 -20.34 78.17 -39.42
C LYS A 50 -20.04 78.34 -40.90
N ARG A 51 -20.49 79.43 -41.45
CA ARG A 51 -20.26 79.87 -42.84
C ARG A 51 -18.80 80.42 -42.90
N PHE A 52 -17.86 79.61 -43.28
CA PHE A 52 -16.59 79.95 -43.78
C PHE A 52 -16.51 79.53 -45.22
N GLY A 53 -16.68 80.43 -46.17
CA GLY A 53 -16.54 80.26 -47.59
C GLY A 53 -16.99 78.86 -48.13
N ALA A 54 -18.14 78.74 -48.72
CA ALA A 54 -18.65 77.74 -49.66
C ALA A 54 -18.45 76.20 -49.32
N VAL A 55 -17.94 75.85 -48.18
CA VAL A 55 -17.85 74.39 -47.71
C VAL A 55 -18.66 74.22 -46.47
N ILE A 56 -19.76 73.54 -46.55
CA ILE A 56 -20.60 73.13 -45.44
C ILE A 56 -19.96 71.83 -44.86
N ILE A 57 -19.23 71.92 -43.81
CA ILE A 57 -18.77 70.75 -43.08
C ILE A 57 -19.87 70.33 -42.07
N THR A 58 -20.72 69.41 -42.45
CA THR A 58 -21.67 68.79 -41.52
C THR A 58 -20.89 67.78 -40.69
N GLY A 59 -20.80 68.00 -39.36
CA GLY A 59 -20.26 67.00 -38.43
C GLY A 59 -21.10 65.71 -38.47
N PRO A 60 -20.51 64.56 -38.17
CA PRO A 60 -21.26 63.29 -38.22
C PRO A 60 -22.43 63.31 -37.25
N ASN A 61 -23.65 63.07 -37.77
CA ASN A 61 -24.85 62.99 -36.99
C ASN A 61 -24.86 61.67 -36.15
N ARG A 62 -25.49 61.68 -34.98
CA ARG A 62 -25.63 60.55 -34.07
C ARG A 62 -26.18 59.27 -34.81
N ALA A 63 -27.07 59.48 -35.79
CA ALA A 63 -27.62 58.41 -36.62
C ALA A 63 -26.56 57.82 -37.60
N ASP A 64 -25.65 58.60 -38.13
CA ASP A 64 -24.60 58.13 -39.04
C ASP A 64 -23.51 57.36 -38.29
N LEU A 65 -23.22 57.79 -37.01
CA LEU A 65 -22.33 57.05 -36.11
C LEU A 65 -22.94 55.69 -35.75
N LEU A 66 -24.25 55.61 -35.44
CA LEU A 66 -24.91 54.37 -35.15
C LEU A 66 -24.87 53.39 -36.35
N ARG A 67 -25.11 53.92 -37.59
CA ARG A 67 -25.08 53.08 -38.79
C ARG A 67 -23.68 52.57 -39.14
N GLY A 68 -22.64 53.34 -38.85
CA GLY A 68 -21.25 52.94 -39.09
C GLY A 68 -20.70 52.02 -37.99
N PHE A 69 -21.13 52.23 -36.73
CA PHE A 69 -20.63 51.46 -35.58
C PHE A 69 -21.24 50.05 -35.49
N ALA A 70 -22.52 49.86 -35.80
CA ALA A 70 -23.18 48.59 -35.69
C ALA A 70 -22.49 47.44 -36.45
N PRO A 71 -22.11 47.59 -37.74
CA PRO A 71 -21.39 46.51 -38.46
C PRO A 71 -19.97 46.32 -37.91
N ALA A 72 -19.27 47.38 -37.45
CA ALA A 72 -17.95 47.24 -36.84
C ALA A 72 -18.01 46.44 -35.53
N VAL A 73 -19.01 46.73 -34.67
CA VAL A 73 -19.26 45.97 -33.43
C VAL A 73 -19.59 44.52 -33.74
N ALA A 74 -20.46 44.26 -34.71
CA ALA A 74 -20.83 42.91 -35.11
C ALA A 74 -19.60 42.12 -35.63
N THR A 75 -18.75 42.74 -36.44
CA THR A 75 -17.52 42.14 -36.93
C THR A 75 -16.51 41.84 -35.82
N ALA A 76 -16.33 42.79 -34.87
CA ALA A 76 -15.46 42.59 -33.74
C ALA A 76 -15.93 41.46 -32.85
N LEU A 77 -17.23 41.38 -32.54
CA LEU A 77 -17.81 40.28 -31.74
C LEU A 77 -17.71 38.90 -32.47
N ALA A 78 -17.96 38.90 -33.81
CA ALA A 78 -17.77 37.67 -34.60
C ALA A 78 -16.31 37.21 -34.59
N PHE A 79 -15.33 38.14 -34.70
CA PHE A 79 -13.94 37.81 -34.60
C PHE A 79 -13.57 37.27 -33.22
N LEU A 80 -14.04 37.90 -32.15
CA LEU A 80 -13.82 37.43 -30.76
C LEU A 80 -14.45 36.04 -30.52
N LEU A 81 -15.60 35.78 -31.11
CA LEU A 81 -16.24 34.47 -31.00
C LEU A 81 -15.38 33.39 -31.64
N VAL A 82 -14.98 33.60 -32.90
CA VAL A 82 -14.15 32.62 -33.63
C VAL A 82 -12.80 32.43 -32.97
N PHE A 83 -12.15 33.54 -32.60
CA PHE A 83 -10.86 33.49 -31.88
C PHE A 83 -10.97 32.80 -30.52
N GLY A 84 -12.03 33.11 -29.74
CA GLY A 84 -12.32 32.47 -28.46
C GLY A 84 -12.59 30.98 -28.56
N LEU A 85 -13.37 30.54 -29.57
CA LEU A 85 -13.64 29.12 -29.80
C LEU A 85 -12.40 28.36 -30.26
N LEU A 86 -11.64 28.89 -31.21
CA LEU A 86 -10.41 28.25 -31.71
C LEU A 86 -9.32 28.21 -30.65
N GLY A 87 -9.04 29.36 -30.04
CA GLY A 87 -8.02 29.47 -28.99
C GLY A 87 -8.37 28.66 -27.75
N GLY A 88 -9.64 28.70 -27.32
CA GLY A 88 -10.15 27.90 -26.22
C GLY A 88 -10.06 26.40 -26.47
N TRP A 89 -10.36 25.95 -27.70
CA TRP A 89 -10.23 24.55 -28.10
C TRP A 89 -8.79 24.04 -28.06
N ILE A 90 -7.84 24.83 -28.56
CA ILE A 90 -6.42 24.49 -28.56
C ILE A 90 -5.88 24.47 -27.11
N LEU A 91 -6.19 25.51 -26.33
CA LEU A 91 -5.72 25.64 -24.95
C LEU A 91 -6.27 24.54 -24.06
N ALA A 92 -7.60 24.28 -24.12
CA ALA A 92 -8.22 23.21 -23.38
C ALA A 92 -7.66 21.83 -23.77
N GLY A 93 -7.34 21.62 -25.05
CA GLY A 93 -6.70 20.40 -25.53
C GLY A 93 -5.31 20.18 -24.91
N ARG A 94 -4.49 21.23 -24.83
CA ARG A 94 -3.15 21.15 -24.25
C ARG A 94 -3.22 20.96 -22.73
N MET A 95 -4.11 21.68 -22.04
CA MET A 95 -4.25 21.57 -20.57
C MET A 95 -4.82 20.23 -20.12
N LEU A 96 -5.70 19.61 -20.93
CA LEU A 96 -6.30 18.32 -20.56
C LEU A 96 -5.51 17.11 -21.08
N ALA A 97 -4.51 17.28 -21.94
CA ALA A 97 -3.71 16.18 -22.49
C ALA A 97 -3.01 15.32 -21.38
N PRO A 98 -2.44 15.90 -20.30
CA PRO A 98 -1.89 15.13 -19.20
C PRO A 98 -2.92 14.21 -18.53
N LEU A 99 -4.12 14.71 -18.25
CA LEU A 99 -5.19 13.93 -17.63
C LEU A 99 -5.65 12.76 -18.49
N THR A 100 -5.65 12.91 -19.81
CA THR A 100 -5.99 11.80 -20.71
C THR A 100 -4.92 10.69 -20.68
N ARG A 101 -3.65 11.03 -20.51
CA ARG A 101 -2.56 10.06 -20.35
C ARG A 101 -2.70 9.28 -19.03
N ILE A 102 -2.97 9.98 -17.92
CA ILE A 102 -3.21 9.34 -16.62
C ILE A 102 -4.42 8.42 -16.69
N ALA A 103 -5.54 8.87 -17.29
CA ALA A 103 -6.73 8.06 -17.46
C ALA A 103 -6.50 6.83 -18.35
N TYR A 104 -5.65 6.94 -19.37
CA TYR A 104 -5.25 5.81 -20.20
C TYR A 104 -4.42 4.79 -19.40
N ALA A 105 -3.40 5.24 -18.66
CA ALA A 105 -2.58 4.38 -17.81
C ALA A 105 -3.43 3.67 -16.74
N ALA A 106 -4.38 4.38 -16.11
CA ALA A 106 -5.32 3.80 -15.15
C ALA A 106 -6.18 2.69 -15.76
N ARG A 107 -6.70 2.89 -16.97
CA ARG A 107 -7.46 1.85 -17.69
C ARG A 107 -6.60 0.65 -18.08
N THR A 108 -5.36 0.90 -18.49
CA THR A 108 -4.42 -0.17 -18.84
C THR A 108 -4.06 -1.00 -17.61
N ALA A 109 -3.85 -0.36 -16.46
CA ALA A 109 -3.63 -1.03 -15.17
C ALA A 109 -4.87 -1.85 -14.74
N ALA A 110 -6.07 -1.28 -14.87
CA ALA A 110 -7.33 -1.99 -14.56
C ALA A 110 -7.54 -3.25 -15.43
N ASN A 111 -6.98 -3.27 -16.65
CA ASN A 111 -7.01 -4.44 -17.54
C ASN A 111 -5.86 -5.44 -17.26
N GLY A 112 -5.14 -5.28 -16.15
CA GLY A 112 -4.13 -6.22 -15.67
C GLY A 112 -2.68 -5.93 -16.09
N SER A 113 -2.40 -4.86 -16.83
CA SER A 113 -1.05 -4.46 -17.20
C SER A 113 -0.53 -3.40 -16.22
N LEU A 114 0.10 -3.85 -15.14
CA LEU A 114 0.63 -2.98 -14.08
C LEU A 114 2.02 -2.40 -14.40
N SER A 115 2.71 -2.92 -15.42
CA SER A 115 4.07 -2.49 -15.80
C SER A 115 4.12 -1.19 -16.61
N HIS A 116 2.95 -0.70 -17.08
CA HIS A 116 2.89 0.55 -17.83
C HIS A 116 3.06 1.74 -16.90
N ARG A 117 4.01 2.65 -17.19
CA ARG A 117 4.26 3.89 -16.44
C ARG A 117 3.96 5.10 -17.30
N ILE A 118 3.49 6.15 -16.66
CA ILE A 118 3.15 7.42 -17.33
C ILE A 118 4.42 8.15 -17.73
N ARG A 119 5.44 8.19 -16.86
CA ARG A 119 6.76 8.81 -17.03
C ARG A 119 6.64 10.18 -17.71
N MET A 120 5.90 11.09 -17.07
CA MET A 120 5.64 12.40 -17.64
C MET A 120 6.93 13.22 -17.71
N THR A 121 7.31 13.68 -18.92
CA THR A 121 8.46 14.54 -19.17
C THR A 121 8.03 16.00 -19.26
N GLY A 122 8.82 16.93 -18.75
CA GLY A 122 8.53 18.36 -18.83
C GLY A 122 8.80 19.12 -17.53
N ARG A 123 8.15 20.28 -17.36
CA ARG A 123 8.26 21.10 -16.13
C ARG A 123 7.63 20.36 -14.96
N GLN A 124 8.16 20.61 -13.75
CA GLN A 124 7.51 20.17 -12.51
C GLN A 124 6.28 21.05 -12.28
N ASP A 125 5.11 20.46 -12.52
CA ASP A 125 3.80 21.02 -12.26
C ASP A 125 2.94 20.01 -11.53
N GLU A 126 1.72 20.39 -11.14
CA GLU A 126 0.79 19.56 -10.39
C GLU A 126 0.40 18.27 -11.14
N PHE A 127 0.44 18.31 -12.47
CA PHE A 127 0.15 17.12 -13.31
C PHE A 127 1.28 16.11 -13.26
N ARG A 128 2.52 16.58 -13.17
CA ARG A 128 3.67 15.70 -13.03
C ARG A 128 3.72 15.07 -11.65
N GLU A 129 3.46 15.85 -10.60
CA GLU A 129 3.37 15.30 -9.23
C GLU A 129 2.30 14.20 -9.14
N LEU A 130 1.12 14.43 -9.75
CA LEU A 130 0.07 13.43 -9.82
C LEU A 130 0.50 12.18 -10.61
N ALA A 131 1.21 12.34 -11.72
CA ALA A 131 1.69 11.23 -12.53
C ALA A 131 2.75 10.40 -11.79
N ASP A 132 3.68 11.06 -11.08
CA ASP A 132 4.73 10.42 -10.30
C ASP A 132 4.12 9.65 -9.10
N ALA A 133 3.14 10.22 -8.42
CA ALA A 133 2.39 9.55 -7.35
C ALA A 133 1.64 8.31 -7.88
N PHE A 134 1.04 8.42 -9.07
CA PHE A 134 0.35 7.30 -9.70
C PHE A 134 1.33 6.20 -10.13
N ASP A 135 2.49 6.55 -10.69
CA ASP A 135 3.54 5.59 -11.06
C ASP A 135 4.09 4.86 -9.83
N THR A 136 4.27 5.57 -8.70
CA THR A 136 4.66 4.96 -7.41
C THR A 136 3.61 3.97 -6.91
N MET A 137 2.33 4.32 -6.99
CA MET A 137 1.23 3.41 -6.61
C MET A 137 1.21 2.15 -7.50
N LEU A 138 1.42 2.31 -8.81
CA LEU A 138 1.50 1.16 -9.73
C LEU A 138 2.69 0.26 -9.44
N GLU A 139 3.85 0.82 -9.06
CA GLU A 139 5.03 0.06 -8.68
C GLU A 139 4.78 -0.78 -7.42
N GLN A 140 4.15 -0.17 -6.41
CA GLN A 140 3.76 -0.88 -5.18
C GLN A 140 2.78 -2.02 -5.48
N LEU A 141 1.77 -1.77 -6.32
CA LEU A 141 0.78 -2.78 -6.68
C LEU A 141 1.40 -3.91 -7.50
N GLU A 142 2.29 -3.61 -8.45
CA GLU A 142 3.02 -4.60 -9.25
C GLU A 142 3.89 -5.50 -8.36
N SER A 143 4.61 -4.90 -7.39
CA SER A 143 5.40 -5.62 -6.40
C SER A 143 4.54 -6.55 -5.56
N GLN A 144 3.41 -6.08 -5.05
CA GLN A 144 2.47 -6.88 -4.26
C GLN A 144 1.90 -8.07 -5.05
N VAL A 145 1.50 -7.84 -6.31
CA VAL A 145 0.98 -8.91 -7.17
C VAL A 145 2.08 -9.93 -7.51
N ALA A 146 3.30 -9.47 -7.75
CA ALA A 146 4.44 -10.36 -8.01
C ALA A 146 4.79 -11.21 -6.78
N GLU A 147 4.75 -10.63 -5.58
CA GLU A 147 4.96 -11.33 -4.32
C GLU A 147 3.86 -12.38 -4.07
N GLN A 148 2.59 -12.01 -4.28
CA GLN A 148 1.46 -12.93 -4.14
C GLN A 148 1.54 -14.11 -5.12
N ARG A 149 1.97 -13.86 -6.38
CA ARG A 149 2.19 -14.93 -7.36
C ARG A 149 3.32 -15.87 -6.96
N ARG A 150 4.45 -15.33 -6.48
CA ARG A 150 5.57 -16.12 -5.97
C ARG A 150 5.14 -16.97 -4.77
N PHE A 151 4.41 -16.38 -3.84
CA PHE A 151 3.85 -17.09 -2.69
C PHE A 151 2.95 -18.26 -3.12
N ALA A 152 1.99 -18.05 -4.03
CA ALA A 152 1.09 -19.10 -4.52
C ALA A 152 1.84 -20.21 -5.27
N ALA A 153 2.85 -19.87 -6.07
CA ALA A 153 3.69 -20.85 -6.76
C ALA A 153 4.48 -21.70 -5.77
N ASN A 154 5.16 -21.08 -4.81
CA ASN A 154 5.94 -21.76 -3.78
C ASN A 154 5.06 -22.66 -2.90
N ALA A 155 3.89 -22.16 -2.46
CA ALA A 155 2.92 -22.95 -1.70
C ALA A 155 2.47 -24.20 -2.47
N SER A 156 2.22 -24.05 -3.78
CA SER A 156 1.83 -25.17 -4.65
C SER A 156 2.95 -26.21 -4.78
N HIS A 157 4.19 -25.77 -4.88
CA HIS A 157 5.36 -26.66 -4.95
C HIS A 157 5.60 -27.38 -3.62
N GLU A 158 5.53 -26.69 -2.49
CA GLU A 158 5.75 -27.25 -1.17
C GLU A 158 4.61 -28.22 -0.73
N LEU A 159 3.38 -28.03 -1.25
CA LEU A 159 2.28 -28.97 -1.05
C LEU A 159 2.38 -30.20 -1.96
N ARG A 160 2.87 -30.05 -3.19
CA ARG A 160 2.99 -31.17 -4.13
C ARG A 160 3.97 -32.23 -3.65
N THR A 161 5.07 -31.82 -3.02
CA THR A 161 6.12 -32.72 -2.54
C THR A 161 5.61 -33.73 -1.52
N PRO A 162 4.99 -33.36 -0.37
CA PRO A 162 4.48 -34.34 0.60
C PRO A 162 3.39 -35.23 -0.01
N LEU A 163 2.52 -34.69 -0.86
CA LEU A 163 1.48 -35.48 -1.51
C LEU A 163 2.07 -36.53 -2.47
N ALA A 164 3.13 -36.19 -3.22
CA ALA A 164 3.84 -37.13 -4.08
C ALA A 164 4.53 -38.22 -3.26
N ILE A 165 5.18 -37.85 -2.14
CA ILE A 165 5.82 -38.84 -1.23
C ILE A 165 4.75 -39.78 -0.63
N SER A 166 3.64 -39.24 -0.12
CA SER A 166 2.55 -40.05 0.41
C SER A 166 2.03 -41.04 -0.62
N ARG A 167 1.82 -40.60 -1.85
CA ARG A 167 1.40 -41.49 -2.95
C ARG A 167 2.44 -42.57 -3.24
N THR A 168 3.72 -42.23 -3.32
CA THR A 168 4.78 -43.23 -3.55
C THR A 168 4.86 -44.26 -2.43
N LEU A 169 4.69 -43.84 -1.17
CA LEU A 169 4.67 -44.75 -0.02
C LEU A 169 3.46 -45.69 -0.08
N LEU A 170 2.28 -45.18 -0.44
CA LEU A 170 1.07 -45.99 -0.61
C LEU A 170 1.18 -46.99 -1.78
N ASP A 171 1.76 -46.54 -2.91
CA ASP A 171 2.03 -47.39 -4.08
C ASP A 171 3.04 -48.50 -3.72
N ALA A 172 4.07 -48.21 -2.93
CA ALA A 172 5.03 -49.17 -2.43
C ALA A 172 4.41 -50.20 -1.50
N ALA A 173 3.53 -49.76 -0.57
CA ALA A 173 2.79 -50.65 0.30
C ALA A 173 1.87 -51.63 -0.45
N ARG A 174 1.27 -51.15 -1.53
CA ARG A 174 0.39 -51.93 -2.38
C ARG A 174 1.16 -52.98 -3.19
N ASN A 175 2.35 -52.69 -3.62
CA ASN A 175 3.16 -53.55 -4.50
C ASN A 175 4.01 -54.56 -3.73
N ASP A 176 4.31 -54.27 -2.45
CA ASP A 176 5.10 -55.19 -1.59
C ASP A 176 4.46 -55.32 -0.20
N PRO A 177 3.52 -56.27 -0.01
CA PRO A 177 2.84 -56.48 1.26
C PRO A 177 3.76 -57.06 2.37
N THR A 178 4.97 -57.48 2.05
CA THR A 178 5.93 -58.05 3.02
C THR A 178 6.77 -56.98 3.72
N ARG A 179 6.69 -55.74 3.26
CA ARG A 179 7.40 -54.62 3.84
C ARG A 179 6.90 -54.27 5.23
N ASP A 180 7.77 -53.80 6.10
CA ASP A 180 7.39 -53.34 7.44
C ASP A 180 6.31 -52.25 7.37
N GLN A 181 5.07 -52.67 7.70
CA GLN A 181 3.91 -51.76 7.70
C GLN A 181 4.03 -50.72 8.80
N GLY A 182 4.75 -50.96 9.89
CA GLY A 182 4.96 -50.02 10.98
C GLY A 182 5.80 -48.83 10.52
N GLU A 183 6.95 -49.11 9.90
CA GLU A 183 7.81 -48.03 9.33
C GLU A 183 7.07 -47.20 8.28
N LEU A 184 6.25 -47.86 7.45
CA LEU A 184 5.51 -47.15 6.40
C LEU A 184 4.45 -46.21 6.99
N ILE A 185 3.70 -46.66 8.01
CA ILE A 185 2.70 -45.86 8.70
C ILE A 185 3.35 -44.67 9.38
N GLU A 186 4.46 -44.83 10.07
CA GLU A 186 5.21 -43.75 10.70
C GLU A 186 5.68 -42.71 9.68
N ARG A 187 6.23 -43.16 8.54
CA ARG A 187 6.62 -42.24 7.45
C ARG A 187 5.43 -41.50 6.85
N LEU A 188 4.30 -42.18 6.62
CA LEU A 188 3.09 -41.55 6.14
C LEU A 188 2.56 -40.53 7.15
N HIS A 189 2.56 -40.86 8.44
CA HIS A 189 2.14 -39.95 9.50
C HIS A 189 3.01 -38.68 9.51
N THR A 190 4.33 -38.85 9.44
CA THR A 190 5.29 -37.72 9.41
C THR A 190 5.05 -36.80 8.20
N VAL A 191 4.87 -37.39 7.02
CA VAL A 191 4.66 -36.59 5.78
C VAL A 191 3.28 -35.91 5.82
N ASN A 192 2.24 -36.57 6.32
CA ASN A 192 0.91 -35.95 6.41
C ASN A 192 0.88 -34.82 7.44
N THR A 193 1.49 -35.02 8.62
CA THR A 193 1.61 -33.97 9.65
C THR A 193 2.33 -32.74 9.08
N ARG A 194 3.37 -32.94 8.28
CA ARG A 194 4.07 -31.84 7.62
C ARG A 194 3.16 -31.09 6.63
N ALA A 195 2.32 -31.79 5.86
CA ALA A 195 1.38 -31.17 4.93
C ALA A 195 0.29 -30.38 5.67
N ILE A 196 -0.23 -30.91 6.78
CA ILE A 196 -1.20 -30.23 7.65
C ILE A 196 -0.60 -28.94 8.22
N ASN A 197 0.59 -29.02 8.81
CA ASN A 197 1.29 -27.85 9.36
C ASN A 197 1.54 -26.77 8.30
N LEU A 198 1.84 -27.16 7.06
CA LEU A 198 1.99 -26.23 5.94
C LEU A 198 0.67 -25.54 5.61
N THR A 199 -0.45 -26.28 5.52
CA THR A 199 -1.76 -25.71 5.21
C THR A 199 -2.24 -24.76 6.32
N GLU A 200 -2.02 -25.12 7.58
CA GLU A 200 -2.34 -24.27 8.74
C GLU A 200 -1.51 -22.98 8.70
N ALA A 201 -0.22 -23.07 8.40
CA ALA A 201 0.66 -21.92 8.26
C ALA A 201 0.19 -20.94 7.16
N LEU A 202 -0.23 -21.49 5.99
CA LEU A 202 -0.76 -20.69 4.88
C LEU A 202 -2.09 -20.01 5.25
N LEU A 203 -2.99 -20.73 5.93
CA LEU A 203 -4.26 -20.15 6.41
C LEU A 203 -4.02 -19.04 7.44
N LEU A 204 -3.05 -19.22 8.32
CA LEU A 204 -2.69 -18.24 9.35
C LEU A 204 -2.13 -16.97 8.71
N LEU A 205 -1.21 -17.09 7.76
CA LEU A 205 -0.70 -15.95 6.97
C LEU A 205 -1.85 -15.19 6.31
N SER A 206 -2.78 -15.89 5.65
CA SER A 206 -3.94 -15.27 5.01
C SER A 206 -4.89 -14.56 5.98
N ARG A 207 -5.02 -15.05 7.23
CA ARG A 207 -5.86 -14.41 8.28
C ARG A 207 -5.17 -13.21 8.90
N ALA A 208 -3.88 -13.30 9.19
CA ALA A 208 -3.10 -12.22 9.75
C ALA A 208 -3.06 -11.00 8.80
N ASP A 209 -2.88 -11.22 7.49
CA ASP A 209 -2.87 -10.15 6.49
C ASP A 209 -4.21 -9.41 6.36
N ARG A 210 -5.32 -10.05 6.71
CA ARG A 210 -6.66 -9.42 6.69
C ARG A 210 -6.99 -8.62 7.95
N GLY A 211 -6.22 -8.76 9.04
CA GLY A 211 -6.46 -8.08 10.31
C GLY A 211 -7.79 -8.40 10.99
N SER A 212 -8.50 -9.47 10.56
CA SER A 212 -9.84 -9.83 11.05
C SER A 212 -9.77 -10.83 12.20
N PHE A 213 -9.38 -10.36 13.38
CA PHE A 213 -9.40 -11.15 14.60
C PHE A 213 -9.84 -10.29 15.80
N THR A 214 -10.41 -10.94 16.81
CA THR A 214 -10.77 -10.28 18.07
C THR A 214 -9.48 -9.96 18.84
N ARG A 215 -9.37 -8.72 19.33
CA ARG A 215 -8.26 -8.29 20.16
C ARG A 215 -8.70 -8.28 21.61
N GLU A 216 -8.00 -9.03 22.44
CA GLU A 216 -8.24 -9.16 23.88
C GLU A 216 -6.94 -8.90 24.65
N PRO A 217 -7.00 -8.56 25.94
CA PRO A 217 -5.79 -8.49 26.77
C PRO A 217 -5.15 -9.88 26.90
N VAL A 218 -3.90 -10.01 26.54
CA VAL A 218 -3.11 -11.25 26.55
C VAL A 218 -1.85 -11.03 27.39
N ASP A 219 -1.54 -11.94 28.30
CA ASP A 219 -0.28 -11.93 29.04
C ASP A 219 0.81 -12.63 28.21
N LEU A 220 1.73 -11.81 27.69
CA LEU A 220 2.83 -12.29 26.84
C LEU A 220 3.82 -13.18 27.59
N SER A 221 3.95 -13.02 28.93
CA SER A 221 4.83 -13.86 29.73
C SER A 221 4.27 -15.28 29.86
N LEU A 222 2.95 -15.42 30.11
CA LEU A 222 2.29 -16.73 30.17
C LEU A 222 2.34 -17.44 28.82
N VAL A 223 2.11 -16.70 27.72
CA VAL A 223 2.23 -17.26 26.38
C VAL A 223 3.66 -17.74 26.08
N ALA A 224 4.68 -17.02 26.57
CA ALA A 224 6.06 -17.43 26.40
C ALA A 224 6.40 -18.71 27.20
N GLU A 225 5.87 -18.84 28.40
CA GLU A 225 5.98 -20.04 29.24
C GLU A 225 5.28 -21.23 28.58
N GLU A 226 4.02 -21.09 28.12
CA GLU A 226 3.26 -22.12 27.43
C GLU A 226 3.96 -22.64 26.14
N ALA A 227 4.50 -21.71 25.34
CA ALA A 227 5.27 -22.05 24.15
C ALA A 227 6.55 -22.84 24.51
N ALA A 228 7.23 -22.46 25.56
CA ALA A 228 8.45 -23.12 26.03
C ALA A 228 8.14 -24.52 26.58
N GLU A 229 7.11 -24.68 27.41
CA GLU A 229 6.65 -25.99 27.91
C GLU A 229 6.29 -26.94 26.75
N THR A 230 5.54 -26.45 25.77
CA THR A 230 5.17 -27.24 24.58
C THR A 230 6.39 -27.73 23.80
N LEU A 231 7.46 -26.96 23.75
CA LEU A 231 8.68 -27.25 22.98
C LEU A 231 9.82 -27.88 23.82
N LEU A 232 9.62 -28.03 25.13
CA LEU A 232 10.61 -28.62 26.02
C LEU A 232 11.08 -30.02 25.56
N PRO A 233 10.17 -30.96 25.16
CA PRO A 233 10.60 -32.28 24.68
C PRO A 233 11.50 -32.21 23.43
N LEU A 234 11.25 -31.21 22.56
CA LEU A 234 12.09 -30.98 21.37
C LEU A 234 13.46 -30.43 21.76
N ALA A 235 13.54 -29.51 22.71
CA ALA A 235 14.78 -28.96 23.24
C ALA A 235 15.61 -30.05 23.92
N GLU A 236 15.01 -30.87 24.77
CA GLU A 236 15.69 -32.01 25.44
C GLU A 236 16.23 -33.03 24.44
N LYS A 237 15.42 -33.43 23.44
CA LYS A 237 15.87 -34.33 22.37
C LYS A 237 17.08 -33.81 21.60
N ARG A 238 17.22 -32.48 21.51
CA ARG A 238 18.33 -31.79 20.84
C ARG A 238 19.45 -31.33 21.81
N GLN A 239 19.34 -31.65 23.09
CA GLN A 239 20.30 -31.24 24.13
C GLN A 239 20.50 -29.72 24.18
N ILE A 240 19.42 -28.97 24.06
CA ILE A 240 19.42 -27.49 24.09
C ILE A 240 18.81 -27.04 25.42
N THR A 241 19.50 -26.11 26.10
CA THR A 241 18.98 -25.48 27.30
C THR A 241 17.98 -24.37 26.88
N LEU A 242 16.74 -24.50 27.35
CA LEU A 242 15.68 -23.52 27.13
C LEU A 242 15.41 -22.77 28.44
N ASP A 243 15.58 -21.47 28.45
CA ASP A 243 15.38 -20.59 29.61
C ASP A 243 14.36 -19.49 29.30
N VAL A 244 13.37 -19.33 30.19
CA VAL A 244 12.32 -18.31 30.07
C VAL A 244 12.40 -17.39 31.27
N THR A 245 12.54 -16.12 31.00
CA THR A 245 12.69 -15.08 32.04
C THR A 245 11.83 -13.85 31.69
N GLY A 246 11.53 -13.02 32.65
CA GLY A 246 10.91 -11.72 32.41
C GLY A 246 9.82 -11.36 33.38
N GLU A 247 9.09 -10.31 33.04
CA GLU A 247 8.04 -9.73 33.85
C GLU A 247 6.67 -9.96 33.20
N THR A 248 5.61 -9.99 34.01
CA THR A 248 4.21 -9.97 33.51
C THR A 248 4.00 -8.83 32.55
N THR A 249 3.68 -9.14 31.30
CA THR A 249 3.67 -8.19 30.21
C THR A 249 2.41 -8.31 29.38
N GLN A 250 1.53 -7.31 29.46
CA GLN A 250 0.20 -7.33 28.81
C GLN A 250 0.26 -6.69 27.42
N VAL A 251 -0.35 -7.35 26.45
CA VAL A 251 -0.57 -6.86 25.07
C VAL A 251 -2.04 -6.96 24.71
N VAL A 252 -2.48 -6.22 23.69
CA VAL A 252 -3.84 -6.34 23.12
C VAL A 252 -3.78 -7.05 21.79
N GLY A 253 -4.32 -8.26 21.73
CA GLY A 253 -4.23 -9.07 20.52
C GLY A 253 -5.02 -10.37 20.57
N SER A 254 -4.78 -11.24 19.61
CA SER A 254 -5.32 -12.59 19.58
C SER A 254 -4.34 -13.55 20.26
N GLU A 255 -4.75 -14.15 21.38
CA GLU A 255 -3.94 -15.12 22.13
C GLU A 255 -3.42 -16.24 21.23
N ALA A 256 -4.29 -16.82 20.39
CA ALA A 256 -3.92 -17.90 19.48
C ALA A 256 -2.86 -17.49 18.45
N LEU A 257 -2.92 -16.24 17.92
CA LEU A 257 -1.93 -15.74 16.98
C LEU A 257 -0.60 -15.43 17.70
N ILE A 258 -0.66 -14.84 18.89
CA ILE A 258 0.52 -14.53 19.70
C ILE A 258 1.21 -15.82 20.15
N LEU A 259 0.46 -16.82 20.62
CA LEU A 259 1.01 -18.14 20.98
C LEU A 259 1.69 -18.79 19.78
N ARG A 260 1.06 -18.77 18.61
CA ARG A 260 1.66 -19.30 17.38
C ARG A 260 2.94 -18.57 16.98
N MET A 261 2.96 -17.25 17.13
CA MET A 261 4.15 -16.42 16.90
C MET A 261 5.30 -16.83 17.81
N VAL A 262 5.07 -16.92 19.12
CA VAL A 262 6.08 -17.30 20.10
C VAL A 262 6.56 -18.74 19.88
N THR A 263 5.63 -19.67 19.65
CA THR A 263 5.97 -21.07 19.34
C THR A 263 6.87 -21.18 18.09
N ASN A 264 6.57 -20.45 17.02
CA ASN A 264 7.42 -20.43 15.82
C ASN A 264 8.82 -19.87 16.10
N LEU A 265 8.94 -18.84 16.93
CA LEU A 265 10.23 -18.26 17.31
C LEU A 265 11.07 -19.26 18.13
N VAL A 266 10.50 -19.82 19.17
CA VAL A 266 11.19 -20.79 20.05
C VAL A 266 11.56 -22.04 19.26
N GLN A 267 10.68 -22.55 18.42
CA GLN A 267 10.94 -23.70 17.55
C GLN A 267 12.11 -23.40 16.58
N ASN A 268 12.13 -22.22 15.93
CA ASN A 268 13.24 -21.82 15.08
C ASN A 268 14.56 -21.73 15.86
N ALA A 269 14.52 -21.15 17.06
CA ALA A 269 15.68 -21.02 17.92
C ALA A 269 16.26 -22.39 18.36
N ILE A 270 15.40 -23.41 18.54
CA ILE A 270 15.81 -24.79 18.84
C ILE A 270 16.36 -25.49 17.58
N VAL A 271 15.67 -25.38 16.44
CA VAL A 271 16.00 -26.11 15.21
C VAL A 271 17.29 -25.59 14.57
N HIS A 272 17.54 -24.29 14.64
CA HIS A 272 18.71 -23.62 14.06
C HIS A 272 19.81 -23.35 15.07
N ASN A 273 19.81 -24.09 16.19
CA ASN A 273 20.83 -23.99 17.25
C ASN A 273 22.10 -24.79 16.90
N LEU A 274 23.09 -24.70 17.80
CA LEU A 274 24.24 -25.59 17.78
C LEU A 274 23.83 -27.03 18.08
N PRO A 275 24.50 -28.04 17.48
CA PRO A 275 24.12 -29.44 17.66
C PRO A 275 24.33 -29.97 19.07
N VAL A 276 25.20 -29.37 19.88
CA VAL A 276 25.50 -29.72 21.29
C VAL A 276 25.73 -28.47 22.10
N GLY A 277 25.15 -28.42 23.30
CA GLY A 277 25.37 -27.34 24.27
C GLY A 277 24.79 -26.00 23.84
N GLY A 278 23.81 -26.01 22.96
CA GLY A 278 23.11 -24.80 22.52
C GLY A 278 22.18 -24.25 23.62
N THR A 279 21.93 -22.96 23.57
CA THR A 279 20.99 -22.28 24.48
C THR A 279 19.95 -21.49 23.70
N VAL A 280 18.74 -21.44 24.24
CA VAL A 280 17.64 -20.56 23.80
C VAL A 280 17.16 -19.80 25.03
N THR A 281 17.18 -18.47 24.96
CA THR A 281 16.65 -17.60 26.00
C THR A 281 15.45 -16.84 25.48
N VAL A 282 14.34 -16.91 26.20
CA VAL A 282 13.13 -16.14 25.95
C VAL A 282 12.99 -15.13 27.07
N HIS A 283 12.85 -13.87 26.73
CA HIS A 283 12.75 -12.78 27.71
C HIS A 283 11.61 -11.84 27.38
N THR A 284 10.74 -11.56 28.38
CA THR A 284 9.65 -10.61 28.27
C THR A 284 9.91 -9.41 29.18
N GLU A 285 9.76 -8.20 28.64
CA GLU A 285 9.91 -6.96 29.43
C GLU A 285 8.86 -5.93 29.02
N ARG A 286 8.49 -5.06 29.94
CA ARG A 286 7.64 -3.91 29.66
C ARG A 286 8.47 -2.64 29.61
N ARG A 287 8.39 -1.91 28.51
CA ARG A 287 9.05 -0.59 28.34
C ARG A 287 8.00 0.47 28.05
N HIS A 288 7.63 1.25 29.07
CA HIS A 288 6.59 2.29 28.98
C HIS A 288 5.27 1.70 28.43
N ASP A 289 4.88 2.09 27.22
CA ASP A 289 3.66 1.65 26.56
C ASP A 289 3.89 0.52 25.53
N VAL A 290 5.08 -0.11 25.56
CA VAL A 290 5.48 -1.17 24.64
C VAL A 290 5.85 -2.42 25.41
N SER A 291 5.29 -3.54 24.98
CA SER A 291 5.65 -4.87 25.45
C SER A 291 6.71 -5.46 24.53
N VAL A 292 7.78 -5.96 25.08
CA VAL A 292 8.93 -6.47 24.33
C VAL A 292 9.10 -7.96 24.61
N LEU A 293 9.19 -8.75 23.55
CA LEU A 293 9.61 -10.15 23.58
C LEU A 293 10.96 -10.26 22.89
N ARG A 294 11.94 -10.88 23.54
CA ARG A 294 13.22 -11.24 22.96
C ARG A 294 13.40 -12.75 22.96
N VAL A 295 13.79 -13.27 21.82
CA VAL A 295 14.20 -14.68 21.70
C VAL A 295 15.61 -14.70 21.14
N GLU A 296 16.53 -15.24 21.91
CA GLU A 296 17.95 -15.33 21.58
C GLU A 296 18.37 -16.78 21.52
N ASN A 297 19.11 -17.18 20.49
CA ASN A 297 19.69 -18.52 20.41
C ASN A 297 21.16 -18.46 20.04
N THR A 298 21.91 -19.45 20.52
CA THR A 298 23.23 -19.81 19.95
C THR A 298 23.04 -20.48 18.61
N GLY A 299 24.08 -20.43 17.75
CA GLY A 299 23.97 -21.02 16.41
C GLY A 299 25.17 -20.71 15.55
N HIS A 300 25.09 -21.06 14.29
CA HIS A 300 26.11 -20.70 13.31
C HIS A 300 26.11 -19.19 13.04
N PRO A 301 27.27 -18.58 12.69
CA PRO A 301 27.32 -17.19 12.27
C PRO A 301 26.40 -16.92 11.09
N LEU A 302 25.61 -15.85 11.17
CA LEU A 302 24.71 -15.39 10.11
C LEU A 302 25.29 -14.12 9.48
N LEU A 303 25.29 -14.05 8.15
CA LEU A 303 25.68 -12.83 7.43
C LEU A 303 24.54 -11.81 7.54
N ALA A 304 24.86 -10.58 7.88
CA ALA A 304 23.86 -9.50 8.05
C ALA A 304 23.06 -9.25 6.76
N GLU A 305 23.66 -9.47 5.60
CA GLU A 305 23.03 -9.32 4.28
C GLU A 305 21.89 -10.32 4.03
N LEU A 306 21.87 -11.46 4.74
CA LEU A 306 20.86 -12.49 4.60
C LEU A 306 19.65 -12.29 5.54
N VAL A 307 19.78 -11.41 6.53
CA VAL A 307 18.74 -11.18 7.55
C VAL A 307 17.39 -10.72 6.96
N PRO A 308 17.36 -9.76 6.01
CA PRO A 308 16.08 -9.35 5.41
C PRO A 308 15.33 -10.49 4.73
N ALA A 309 16.05 -11.45 4.14
CA ALA A 309 15.46 -12.59 3.46
C ALA A 309 14.86 -13.64 4.43
N LEU A 310 15.23 -13.63 5.71
CA LEU A 310 14.72 -14.59 6.71
C LEU A 310 13.21 -14.46 6.97
N THR A 311 12.63 -13.31 6.74
CA THR A 311 11.19 -13.05 6.92
C THR A 311 10.36 -13.31 5.66
N GLU A 312 11.03 -13.57 4.51
CA GLU A 312 10.33 -13.92 3.28
C GLU A 312 9.80 -15.36 3.36
N PRO A 313 8.54 -15.61 2.95
CA PRO A 313 7.98 -16.96 2.94
C PRO A 313 8.80 -17.91 2.05
N PHE A 314 9.02 -19.14 2.53
CA PHE A 314 9.75 -20.22 1.85
C PHE A 314 11.27 -19.97 1.66
N GLN A 315 11.83 -18.92 2.24
CA GLN A 315 13.28 -18.68 2.20
C GLN A 315 14.00 -19.55 3.22
N ARG A 316 15.11 -20.13 2.76
CA ARG A 316 16.03 -20.94 3.58
C ARG A 316 17.47 -20.48 3.30
N VAL A 317 18.15 -20.01 4.32
CA VAL A 317 19.51 -19.46 4.20
C VAL A 317 20.58 -20.56 4.08
N THR A 318 20.27 -21.81 4.44
CA THR A 318 21.28 -22.88 4.45
C THR A 318 20.76 -24.14 3.75
N GLU A 319 21.37 -24.52 2.62
CA GLU A 319 21.07 -25.79 1.90
C GLU A 319 21.35 -27.06 2.72
N ARG A 320 22.23 -26.98 3.74
CA ARG A 320 22.62 -28.12 4.60
C ARG A 320 21.47 -28.69 5.46
N ILE A 321 20.37 -27.93 5.66
CA ILE A 321 19.24 -28.35 6.51
C ILE A 321 18.19 -29.17 5.73
N ARG A 322 18.43 -29.46 4.45
CA ARG A 322 17.51 -30.29 3.63
C ARG A 322 17.31 -31.73 4.14
N THR A 323 18.24 -32.25 4.93
CA THR A 323 18.26 -33.63 5.43
C THR A 323 17.63 -33.79 6.82
N ASP A 324 17.31 -32.71 7.53
CA ASP A 324 16.73 -32.79 8.86
C ASP A 324 15.18 -32.91 8.75
N GLU A 325 14.63 -34.02 9.25
CA GLU A 325 13.19 -34.29 9.24
C GLU A 325 12.36 -33.21 9.96
N HIS A 326 12.99 -32.44 10.83
CA HIS A 326 12.38 -31.35 11.61
C HIS A 326 12.63 -29.95 10.99
N ALA A 327 13.34 -29.86 9.85
CA ALA A 327 13.56 -28.59 9.16
C ALA A 327 12.23 -28.08 8.61
N GLY A 328 11.72 -27.00 9.18
CA GLY A 328 10.48 -26.35 8.78
C GLY A 328 10.45 -25.93 7.30
N VAL A 329 9.28 -25.66 6.78
CA VAL A 329 9.02 -25.27 5.38
C VAL A 329 9.57 -23.88 5.01
N GLY A 330 10.21 -23.16 5.96
CA GLY A 330 10.64 -21.78 5.75
C GLY A 330 9.51 -20.76 5.90
N LEU A 331 8.47 -21.11 6.65
CA LEU A 331 7.34 -20.22 6.93
C LEU A 331 7.37 -19.62 8.35
N GLY A 332 8.18 -20.17 9.27
CA GLY A 332 8.13 -19.77 10.69
C GLY A 332 8.33 -18.29 10.93
N LEU A 333 9.40 -17.69 10.41
CA LEU A 333 9.67 -16.25 10.56
C LEU A 333 8.73 -15.37 9.72
N ALA A 334 8.24 -15.86 8.58
CA ALA A 334 7.21 -15.17 7.82
C ALA A 334 5.89 -15.07 8.60
N ILE A 335 5.50 -16.14 9.32
CA ILE A 335 4.34 -16.13 10.22
C ILE A 335 4.57 -15.11 11.35
N VAL A 336 5.74 -15.14 11.97
CA VAL A 336 6.10 -14.18 13.02
C VAL A 336 5.95 -12.74 12.51
N HIS A 337 6.52 -12.43 11.35
CA HIS A 337 6.43 -11.10 10.74
C HIS A 337 4.99 -10.69 10.45
N SER A 338 4.18 -11.58 9.88
CA SER A 338 2.77 -11.30 9.58
C SER A 338 1.94 -11.07 10.85
N VAL A 339 2.14 -11.88 11.90
CA VAL A 339 1.44 -11.72 13.19
C VAL A 339 1.85 -10.41 13.87
N VAL A 340 3.14 -10.08 13.91
CA VAL A 340 3.64 -8.82 14.47
C VAL A 340 3.01 -7.63 13.77
N ARG A 341 2.98 -7.63 12.45
CA ARG A 341 2.35 -6.59 11.63
C ARG A 341 0.85 -6.45 11.88
N ALA A 342 0.15 -7.58 12.01
CA ALA A 342 -1.29 -7.61 12.30
C ALA A 342 -1.63 -7.05 13.70
N HIS A 343 -0.65 -7.03 14.61
CA HIS A 343 -0.76 -6.45 15.96
C HIS A 343 -0.12 -5.06 16.06
N ASP A 344 0.13 -4.37 14.93
CA ASP A 344 0.75 -3.03 14.89
C ASP A 344 2.12 -2.96 15.57
N GLY A 345 2.84 -4.09 15.61
CA GLY A 345 4.15 -4.23 16.22
C GLY A 345 5.31 -4.04 15.24
N THR A 346 6.52 -4.17 15.80
CA THR A 346 7.78 -4.16 15.03
C THR A 346 8.61 -5.41 15.34
N LEU A 347 9.25 -5.95 14.31
CA LEU A 347 10.15 -7.10 14.36
C LEU A 347 11.56 -6.66 13.98
N ASP A 348 12.52 -6.96 14.81
CA ASP A 348 13.94 -6.72 14.58
C ASP A 348 14.74 -8.01 14.69
N LEU A 349 15.58 -8.28 13.72
CA LEU A 349 16.40 -9.47 13.62
C LEU A 349 17.87 -9.05 13.63
N THR A 350 18.64 -9.45 14.66
CA THR A 350 20.03 -9.08 14.82
C THR A 350 20.91 -10.33 14.90
N PRO A 351 21.85 -10.55 13.95
CA PRO A 351 22.85 -11.61 14.08
C PRO A 351 23.74 -11.40 15.30
N ARG A 352 23.98 -12.46 16.05
CA ARG A 352 24.88 -12.39 17.20
C ARG A 352 26.34 -12.50 16.75
N PRO A 353 27.26 -11.72 17.31
CA PRO A 353 28.69 -11.78 17.00
C PRO A 353 29.30 -13.18 17.24
N THR A 354 28.80 -13.89 18.25
CA THR A 354 29.22 -15.25 18.63
C THR A 354 28.51 -16.35 17.84
N GLY A 355 27.66 -15.99 16.89
CA GLY A 355 26.79 -16.90 16.13
C GLY A 355 25.39 -17.03 16.77
N GLY A 356 24.43 -17.36 15.93
CA GLY A 356 23.00 -17.37 16.28
C GLY A 356 22.29 -16.07 15.96
N LEU A 357 21.06 -15.92 16.47
CA LEU A 357 20.17 -14.81 16.15
C LEU A 357 19.52 -14.27 17.43
N LEU A 358 19.39 -12.95 17.53
CA LEU A 358 18.53 -12.26 18.46
C LEU A 358 17.33 -11.72 17.71
N VAL A 359 16.14 -12.16 18.10
CA VAL A 359 14.86 -11.67 17.58
C VAL A 359 14.22 -10.79 18.65
N THR A 360 13.90 -9.55 18.30
CA THR A 360 13.22 -8.60 19.20
C THR A 360 11.89 -8.20 18.58
N ILE A 361 10.80 -8.48 19.30
CA ILE A 361 9.44 -8.06 18.95
C ILE A 361 8.99 -6.99 19.92
N ARG A 362 8.40 -5.93 19.38
CA ARG A 362 7.76 -4.87 20.14
C ARG A 362 6.30 -4.78 19.76
N LEU A 363 5.40 -4.98 20.72
CA LEU A 363 3.96 -4.87 20.54
C LEU A 363 3.42 -3.70 21.36
N PRO A 364 2.36 -3.01 20.92
CA PRO A 364 1.69 -2.01 21.73
C PRO A 364 1.20 -2.61 23.03
N GLY A 365 1.62 -2.04 24.15
CA GLY A 365 1.19 -2.45 25.48
C GLY A 365 -0.21 -1.91 25.81
N THR A 366 -0.89 -2.51 26.77
CA THR A 366 -2.09 -1.93 27.34
C THR A 366 -1.74 -0.65 28.09
N SER A 367 -2.25 0.51 27.67
CA SER A 367 -2.16 1.73 28.46
C SER A 367 -2.81 1.46 29.82
N ARG A 368 -2.06 1.63 30.91
CA ARG A 368 -2.59 1.50 32.25
C ARG A 368 -3.69 2.54 32.41
N ALA A 369 -4.96 2.09 32.54
CA ALA A 369 -6.03 2.98 32.96
C ALA A 369 -5.57 3.76 34.22
N PRO A 370 -5.71 5.08 34.28
CA PRO A 370 -5.32 5.82 35.47
C PRO A 370 -6.06 5.21 36.67
N SER A 371 -5.30 4.80 37.68
CA SER A 371 -5.87 4.32 38.95
C SER A 371 -6.88 5.33 39.43
N PRO A 372 -8.10 4.95 39.86
CA PRO A 372 -9.04 5.90 40.41
C PRO A 372 -8.36 6.58 41.60
N SER A 373 -8.10 7.87 41.47
CA SER A 373 -7.57 8.72 42.54
C SER A 373 -8.48 8.56 43.74
N GLY A 374 -7.90 8.10 44.85
CA GLY A 374 -8.57 7.92 46.13
C GLY A 374 -9.45 9.12 46.46
N GLY A 375 -10.72 8.85 46.72
CA GLY A 375 -11.64 9.83 47.23
C GLY A 375 -11.13 10.46 48.51
N PRO A 376 -11.48 11.73 48.82
CA PRO A 376 -11.06 12.39 50.04
C PRO A 376 -11.66 11.69 51.25
N PRO A 377 -10.93 11.67 52.39
CA PRO A 377 -11.45 11.08 53.63
C PRO A 377 -12.61 11.91 54.13
N ASP A 378 -13.74 11.24 54.42
CA ASP A 378 -14.89 11.79 55.12
C ASP A 378 -14.41 12.41 56.46
N ARG A 379 -14.84 13.67 56.63
CA ARG A 379 -14.98 14.32 57.95
C ARG A 379 -16.44 14.66 58.20
#